data_9a82fde74ee7475183b963f5e027e280
#
_entry.id   9a82fde74ee7475183b963f5e027e280
#
_cell.length_a   1.000
_cell.length_b   1.000
_cell.length_c   1.000
_cell.angle_alpha   90.00
_cell.angle_beta   90.00
_cell.angle_gamma   90.00
#
_symmetry.space_group_name_H-M   'P 1'
#
loop_
_entity.id
_entity.type
_entity.pdbx_description
1 polymer ?
#
loop_
_entity_poly.entity_id
_entity_poly.type
_entity_poly.pdbx_seq_one_letter_code
_entity_poly.pdbx_strand_id
1 'polypeptide(L)'
;MLLQLSIHHLALIDDMTIDFEPGMNVMTGETGAGKSIVVDAVNLVLGERADRDLITNGEMKARVEAVFDIADNEKVKALLGELTLTGDEDTASISRELTSAGRNICRINGTIVPLQTLKQVSAQLLDIHGQHEHQLLLDSKNHIGYLDEYAADEVRPLLAENEQAYAAWRQTAQKLSKLRKSVAEREQRIDMLRFQLEELRGAHLTAGEEEELERQKVFYRNAGKIMSAFDESCALLSDGVEGGSSAVELLREGVNALEPVASLDAIYETVYARLDGLCYEVEDAARDLRDLREDMDYDGEEAERVESRLDLLRRLNRKYGATTQEMIRYRDKIEAELSELEDSDEAAERLEKDYRQMTRRLEEISVKLTHAREEAARRFERAIVEQLHDLGMKNARLSMAFAPLGEGEKLRDRFSAQGVDRIEMMFCANLGQPLKPLARVASGGELSRIMLALKNLSAQKPGIPRSMVFDEIDTGISG
;
A
#
# COMPACT_ATOMS: atom_id res chain seq x y z
N MET A 1 -35.08 -13.18 29.11
CA MET A 1 -34.91 -14.42 29.93
C MET A 1 -35.41 -15.61 29.11
N LEU A 2 -34.83 -16.82 29.20
CA LEU A 2 -35.40 -18.02 28.59
C LEU A 2 -36.66 -18.40 29.39
N LEU A 3 -37.80 -18.44 28.71
CA LEU A 3 -39.08 -18.79 29.33
C LEU A 3 -39.42 -20.26 29.16
N GLN A 4 -39.20 -20.79 27.95
CA GLN A 4 -39.58 -22.15 27.60
C GLN A 4 -38.65 -22.75 26.59
N LEU A 5 -38.37 -24.04 26.71
CA LEU A 5 -37.64 -24.85 25.73
C LEU A 5 -38.47 -26.07 25.36
N SER A 6 -38.83 -26.19 24.09
CA SER A 6 -39.59 -27.34 23.56
C SER A 6 -38.70 -28.18 22.65
N ILE A 7 -38.67 -29.48 22.86
CA ILE A 7 -37.85 -30.45 22.16
C ILE A 7 -38.73 -31.52 21.58
N HIS A 8 -38.63 -31.76 20.28
CA HIS A 8 -39.39 -32.80 19.56
C HIS A 8 -38.46 -33.70 18.75
N HIS A 9 -38.53 -35.00 18.96
CA HIS A 9 -37.81 -36.07 18.27
C HIS A 9 -36.29 -35.86 18.23
N LEU A 10 -35.69 -35.45 19.35
CA LEU A 10 -34.26 -35.24 19.48
C LEU A 10 -33.63 -36.32 20.33
N ALA A 11 -32.74 -37.11 19.74
CA ALA A 11 -32.06 -38.25 20.36
C ALA A 11 -33.01 -39.23 21.05
N LEU A 12 -33.08 -39.27 22.38
CA LEU A 12 -33.97 -40.11 23.18
C LEU A 12 -35.24 -39.41 23.64
N ILE A 13 -35.44 -38.15 23.26
CA ILE A 13 -36.60 -37.34 23.66
C ILE A 13 -37.60 -37.30 22.51
N ASP A 14 -38.75 -37.92 22.68
CA ASP A 14 -39.85 -37.86 21.70
C ASP A 14 -40.54 -36.49 21.75
N ASP A 15 -40.94 -36.05 22.93
CA ASP A 15 -41.59 -34.75 23.16
C ASP A 15 -41.35 -34.30 24.61
N MET A 16 -40.82 -33.08 24.76
CA MET A 16 -40.57 -32.48 26.08
C MET A 16 -40.69 -30.97 25.98
N THR A 17 -41.38 -30.38 26.97
CA THR A 17 -41.40 -28.95 27.16
C THR A 17 -40.94 -28.62 28.56
N ILE A 18 -40.02 -27.70 28.69
CA ILE A 18 -39.45 -27.23 29.96
C ILE A 18 -39.77 -25.75 30.10
N ASP A 19 -40.47 -25.39 31.17
CA ASP A 19 -40.73 -24.01 31.57
C ASP A 19 -39.68 -23.58 32.60
N PHE A 20 -39.16 -22.37 32.47
CA PHE A 20 -38.13 -21.82 33.34
C PHE A 20 -38.68 -20.66 34.17
N GLU A 21 -38.36 -20.67 35.44
CA GLU A 21 -38.68 -19.60 36.40
C GLU A 21 -37.56 -18.57 36.48
N PRO A 22 -37.87 -17.32 36.88
CA PRO A 22 -36.82 -16.33 37.15
C PRO A 22 -35.82 -16.79 38.21
N GLY A 23 -34.55 -16.53 37.99
CA GLY A 23 -33.46 -16.92 38.89
C GLY A 23 -32.79 -18.24 38.48
N MET A 24 -32.43 -19.08 39.47
CA MET A 24 -31.65 -20.29 39.23
C MET A 24 -32.58 -21.50 39.04
N ASN A 25 -32.47 -22.14 37.89
CA ASN A 25 -33.13 -23.40 37.57
C ASN A 25 -32.06 -24.53 37.57
N VAL A 26 -32.31 -25.61 38.27
CA VAL A 26 -31.35 -26.72 38.42
C VAL A 26 -31.94 -27.99 37.84
N MET A 27 -31.23 -28.56 36.88
CA MET A 27 -31.54 -29.88 36.30
C MET A 27 -30.71 -30.96 36.98
N THR A 28 -31.38 -31.92 37.62
CA THR A 28 -30.75 -33.08 38.27
C THR A 28 -31.11 -34.37 37.55
N GLY A 29 -30.21 -35.33 37.49
CA GLY A 29 -30.46 -36.63 36.88
C GLY A 29 -29.16 -37.40 36.67
N GLU A 30 -29.24 -38.68 36.33
CA GLU A 30 -28.08 -39.51 36.05
C GLU A 30 -27.40 -39.04 34.73
N THR A 31 -26.08 -39.20 34.66
CA THR A 31 -25.28 -38.87 33.45
C THR A 31 -25.70 -39.80 32.29
N GLY A 32 -26.04 -39.19 31.14
CA GLY A 32 -26.31 -39.91 29.87
C GLY A 32 -27.79 -40.00 29.46
N ALA A 33 -28.78 -39.70 30.32
CA ALA A 33 -30.17 -40.02 30.01
C ALA A 33 -31.09 -38.84 29.65
N GLY A 34 -30.62 -37.60 29.64
CA GLY A 34 -31.52 -36.46 29.33
C GLY A 34 -30.84 -35.11 29.43
N LYS A 35 -29.97 -34.91 30.44
CA LYS A 35 -29.28 -33.61 30.63
C LYS A 35 -28.46 -33.19 29.40
N SER A 36 -27.64 -34.06 28.87
CA SER A 36 -26.83 -33.77 27.66
C SER A 36 -27.70 -33.44 26.45
N ILE A 37 -28.89 -34.12 26.31
CA ILE A 37 -29.78 -33.86 25.19
C ILE A 37 -30.43 -32.46 25.31
N VAL A 38 -30.75 -32.02 26.55
CA VAL A 38 -31.25 -30.66 26.79
C VAL A 38 -30.16 -29.61 26.47
N VAL A 39 -28.91 -29.89 26.84
CA VAL A 39 -27.77 -29.03 26.46
C VAL A 39 -27.57 -29.00 24.94
N ASP A 40 -27.67 -30.17 24.27
CA ASP A 40 -27.60 -30.24 22.81
C ASP A 40 -28.77 -29.46 22.14
N ALA A 41 -29.96 -29.51 22.71
CA ALA A 41 -31.10 -28.73 22.24
C ALA A 41 -30.83 -27.22 22.37
N VAL A 42 -30.22 -26.76 23.48
CA VAL A 42 -29.82 -25.38 23.65
C VAL A 42 -28.73 -24.98 22.62
N ASN A 43 -27.74 -25.84 22.42
CA ASN A 43 -26.71 -25.62 21.40
C ASN A 43 -27.31 -25.50 19.98
N LEU A 44 -28.35 -26.28 19.69
CA LEU A 44 -29.09 -26.16 18.40
C LEU A 44 -29.77 -24.81 18.28
N VAL A 45 -30.37 -24.28 19.31
CA VAL A 45 -30.99 -22.94 19.30
C VAL A 45 -29.96 -21.84 19.14
N LEU A 46 -28.76 -22.00 19.71
CA LEU A 46 -27.63 -21.07 19.54
C LEU A 46 -27.01 -21.13 18.13
N GLY A 47 -27.40 -22.12 17.32
CA GLY A 47 -26.92 -22.25 15.94
C GLY A 47 -25.64 -23.07 15.81
N GLU A 48 -25.25 -23.84 16.83
CA GLU A 48 -24.09 -24.72 16.75
C GLU A 48 -24.28 -25.82 15.68
N ARG A 49 -23.17 -26.52 15.36
CA ARG A 49 -23.22 -27.55 14.32
C ARG A 49 -24.19 -28.66 14.71
N ALA A 50 -25.14 -28.94 13.82
CA ALA A 50 -26.12 -29.98 14.03
C ALA A 50 -25.69 -31.28 13.33
N ASP A 51 -25.67 -32.39 14.05
CA ASP A 51 -25.51 -33.71 13.45
C ASP A 51 -26.87 -34.36 13.18
N ARG A 52 -26.98 -35.17 12.12
CA ARG A 52 -28.20 -35.90 11.77
C ARG A 52 -28.49 -37.03 12.78
N ASP A 53 -27.45 -37.50 13.42
CA ASP A 53 -27.55 -38.54 14.45
C ASP A 53 -28.32 -38.06 15.69
N LEU A 54 -28.58 -36.76 15.80
CA LEU A 54 -29.44 -36.17 16.84
C LEU A 54 -30.95 -36.39 16.54
N ILE A 55 -31.34 -36.87 15.37
CA ILE A 55 -32.75 -37.15 15.09
C ILE A 55 -33.10 -38.51 15.68
N THR A 56 -34.23 -38.59 16.41
CA THR A 56 -34.73 -39.85 16.98
C THR A 56 -34.85 -40.92 15.87
N ASN A 57 -34.39 -42.15 16.16
CA ASN A 57 -34.40 -43.24 15.20
C ASN A 57 -35.84 -43.55 14.72
N GLY A 58 -36.02 -43.53 13.39
CA GLY A 58 -37.29 -43.72 12.73
C GLY A 58 -38.06 -42.46 12.40
N GLU A 59 -37.63 -41.31 12.94
CA GLU A 59 -38.26 -40.02 12.68
C GLU A 59 -37.66 -39.28 11.48
N MET A 60 -38.54 -38.51 10.80
CA MET A 60 -38.13 -37.75 9.61
C MET A 60 -37.48 -36.40 9.93
N LYS A 61 -37.73 -35.88 11.13
CA LYS A 61 -37.28 -34.57 11.57
C LYS A 61 -37.18 -34.48 13.08
N ALA A 62 -36.26 -33.63 13.55
CA ALA A 62 -36.19 -33.12 14.92
C ALA A 62 -36.44 -31.61 14.93
N ARG A 63 -37.08 -31.09 15.98
CA ARG A 63 -37.30 -29.64 16.15
C ARG A 63 -37.02 -29.24 17.58
N VAL A 64 -36.31 -28.12 17.73
CA VAL A 64 -36.13 -27.45 19.00
C VAL A 64 -36.68 -26.02 18.85
N GLU A 65 -37.40 -25.56 19.88
CA GLU A 65 -37.95 -24.21 19.96
C GLU A 65 -37.67 -23.63 21.34
N ALA A 66 -37.18 -22.39 21.38
CA ALA A 66 -36.96 -21.64 22.62
C ALA A 66 -37.70 -20.30 22.56
N VAL A 67 -38.39 -19.97 23.63
CA VAL A 67 -39.12 -18.71 23.81
C VAL A 67 -38.41 -17.88 24.85
N PHE A 68 -38.14 -16.64 24.54
CA PHE A 68 -37.42 -15.69 25.38
C PHE A 68 -38.31 -14.49 25.70
N ASP A 69 -38.28 -14.06 26.96
CA ASP A 69 -38.70 -12.73 27.36
C ASP A 69 -37.64 -11.71 26.97
N ILE A 70 -38.06 -10.69 26.23
CA ILE A 70 -37.22 -9.60 25.74
C ILE A 70 -37.73 -8.22 26.16
N ALA A 71 -38.71 -8.14 27.08
CA ALA A 71 -39.32 -6.89 27.49
C ALA A 71 -38.28 -5.80 27.84
N ASP A 72 -37.26 -6.15 28.62
CA ASP A 72 -36.18 -5.26 29.06
C ASP A 72 -34.93 -5.30 28.18
N ASN A 73 -34.98 -5.95 27.00
CA ASN A 73 -33.80 -6.09 26.14
C ASN A 73 -33.88 -5.24 24.85
N GLU A 74 -33.67 -3.93 25.00
CA GLU A 74 -33.73 -2.95 23.93
C GLU A 74 -32.75 -3.28 22.75
N LYS A 75 -31.61 -3.93 23.04
CA LYS A 75 -30.65 -4.32 22.00
C LYS A 75 -31.19 -5.40 21.08
N VAL A 76 -31.87 -6.41 21.66
CA VAL A 76 -32.50 -7.46 20.87
C VAL A 76 -33.69 -6.92 20.10
N LYS A 77 -34.53 -6.06 20.74
CA LYS A 77 -35.64 -5.39 20.04
C LYS A 77 -35.16 -4.58 18.85
N ALA A 78 -34.10 -3.77 18.99
CA ALA A 78 -33.50 -3.01 17.91
C ALA A 78 -32.97 -3.92 16.80
N LEU A 79 -32.25 -5.00 17.16
CA LEU A 79 -31.71 -5.96 16.20
C LEU A 79 -32.81 -6.68 15.40
N LEU A 80 -33.88 -7.10 16.07
CA LEU A 80 -35.05 -7.71 15.43
C LEU A 80 -35.74 -6.71 14.48
N GLY A 81 -35.81 -5.44 14.86
CA GLY A 81 -36.34 -4.35 14.02
C GLY A 81 -35.50 -4.12 12.76
N GLU A 82 -34.18 -4.02 12.90
CA GLU A 82 -33.24 -3.88 11.77
C GLU A 82 -33.34 -5.06 10.78
N LEU A 83 -33.53 -6.26 11.31
CA LEU A 83 -33.67 -7.48 10.50
C LEU A 83 -35.09 -7.73 9.98
N THR A 84 -36.06 -6.86 10.30
CA THR A 84 -37.49 -7.02 9.97
C THR A 84 -38.09 -8.34 10.45
N LEU A 85 -37.64 -8.80 11.65
CA LEU A 85 -38.05 -10.04 12.30
C LEU A 85 -38.96 -9.78 13.50
N THR A 86 -39.70 -8.70 13.50
CA THR A 86 -40.60 -8.30 14.58
C THR A 86 -41.74 -9.34 14.79
N GLY A 87 -42.00 -9.62 16.05
CA GLY A 87 -43.08 -10.49 16.50
C GLY A 87 -43.88 -9.84 17.60
N ASP A 88 -44.14 -10.56 18.70
CA ASP A 88 -44.69 -10.01 19.93
C ASP A 88 -43.69 -9.02 20.56
N GLU A 89 -44.14 -7.91 21.14
CA GLU A 89 -43.28 -6.83 21.63
C GLU A 89 -42.39 -7.31 22.81
N ASP A 90 -42.85 -8.26 23.59
CA ASP A 90 -42.16 -8.69 24.81
C ASP A 90 -41.54 -10.08 24.71
N THR A 91 -41.79 -10.82 23.61
CA THR A 91 -41.25 -12.17 23.45
C THR A 91 -40.58 -12.37 22.10
N ALA A 92 -39.56 -13.24 22.06
CA ALA A 92 -38.92 -13.71 20.85
C ALA A 92 -38.88 -15.25 20.86
N SER A 93 -39.33 -15.86 19.74
CA SER A 93 -39.20 -17.29 19.55
C SER A 93 -38.11 -17.63 18.56
N ILE A 94 -37.25 -18.59 18.89
CA ILE A 94 -36.24 -19.14 18.03
C ILE A 94 -36.52 -20.63 17.85
N SER A 95 -36.63 -21.10 16.60
CA SER A 95 -36.79 -22.52 16.36
C SER A 95 -35.82 -23.02 15.28
N ARG A 96 -35.39 -24.26 15.47
CA ARG A 96 -34.54 -24.96 14.52
C ARG A 96 -35.06 -26.34 14.24
N GLU A 97 -35.23 -26.68 12.96
CA GLU A 97 -35.70 -27.98 12.51
C GLU A 97 -34.62 -28.63 11.66
N LEU A 98 -34.26 -29.86 12.01
CA LEU A 98 -33.36 -30.75 11.31
C LEU A 98 -34.17 -31.83 10.61
N THR A 99 -33.86 -32.14 9.36
CA THR A 99 -34.54 -33.24 8.63
C THR A 99 -33.54 -34.35 8.30
N SER A 100 -34.01 -35.60 8.23
CA SER A 100 -33.22 -36.76 7.80
C SER A 100 -32.59 -36.57 6.40
N ALA A 101 -33.23 -35.77 5.55
CA ALA A 101 -32.71 -35.38 4.23
C ALA A 101 -31.57 -34.33 4.32
N GLY A 102 -31.15 -33.89 5.52
CA GLY A 102 -30.08 -32.93 5.77
C GLY A 102 -30.45 -31.48 5.60
N ARG A 103 -31.72 -31.13 5.51
CA ARG A 103 -32.17 -29.74 5.52
C ARG A 103 -32.16 -29.22 6.95
N ASN A 104 -31.69 -27.99 7.12
CA ASN A 104 -31.60 -27.28 8.38
C ASN A 104 -32.42 -25.98 8.22
N ILE A 105 -33.55 -25.89 8.90
CA ILE A 105 -34.46 -24.77 8.79
C ILE A 105 -34.45 -24.00 10.11
N CYS A 106 -34.01 -22.76 10.06
CA CYS A 106 -33.97 -21.84 11.20
C CYS A 106 -35.09 -20.82 11.08
N ARG A 107 -35.80 -20.54 12.20
CA ARG A 107 -36.83 -19.50 12.25
C ARG A 107 -36.64 -18.62 13.46
N ILE A 108 -36.95 -17.34 13.28
CA ILE A 108 -37.09 -16.36 14.36
C ILE A 108 -38.47 -15.73 14.20
N ASN A 109 -39.26 -15.73 15.24
CA ASN A 109 -40.66 -15.26 15.25
C ASN A 109 -41.47 -15.83 14.07
N GLY A 110 -41.28 -17.13 13.78
CA GLY A 110 -41.93 -17.82 12.67
C GLY A 110 -41.31 -17.58 11.29
N THR A 111 -40.50 -16.57 11.11
CA THR A 111 -39.87 -16.23 9.81
C THR A 111 -38.61 -17.05 9.58
N ILE A 112 -38.45 -17.64 8.39
CA ILE A 112 -37.26 -18.42 8.02
C ILE A 112 -36.06 -17.48 7.83
N VAL A 113 -34.96 -17.81 8.49
CA VAL A 113 -33.73 -17.03 8.45
C VAL A 113 -32.49 -17.89 8.14
N PRO A 114 -31.42 -17.31 7.62
CA PRO A 114 -30.11 -17.98 7.53
C PRO A 114 -29.58 -18.34 8.91
N LEU A 115 -28.76 -19.42 8.99
CA LEU A 115 -28.11 -19.85 10.23
C LEU A 115 -27.25 -18.73 10.88
N GLN A 116 -26.61 -17.89 10.06
CA GLN A 116 -25.82 -16.76 10.54
C GLN A 116 -26.68 -15.72 11.29
N THR A 117 -27.85 -15.41 10.77
CA THR A 117 -28.82 -14.50 11.41
C THR A 117 -29.34 -15.09 12.72
N LEU A 118 -29.63 -16.40 12.74
CA LEU A 118 -30.03 -17.08 13.97
C LEU A 118 -28.93 -17.00 15.02
N LYS A 119 -27.65 -17.28 14.67
CA LYS A 119 -26.50 -17.13 15.58
C LYS A 119 -26.36 -15.71 16.12
N GLN A 120 -26.53 -14.71 15.27
CA GLN A 120 -26.43 -13.30 15.67
C GLN A 120 -27.48 -12.91 16.73
N VAL A 121 -28.72 -13.34 16.56
CA VAL A 121 -29.81 -13.03 17.49
C VAL A 121 -29.70 -13.87 18.75
N SER A 122 -29.52 -15.20 18.64
CA SER A 122 -29.46 -16.11 19.79
C SER A 122 -28.30 -15.77 20.75
N ALA A 123 -27.15 -15.34 20.22
CA ALA A 123 -25.99 -14.90 21.02
C ALA A 123 -26.29 -13.68 21.92
N GLN A 124 -27.34 -12.90 21.62
CA GLN A 124 -27.79 -11.79 22.49
C GLN A 124 -28.80 -12.22 23.57
N LEU A 125 -29.35 -13.41 23.45
CA LEU A 125 -30.43 -13.92 24.32
C LEU A 125 -29.93 -14.96 25.32
N LEU A 126 -29.03 -15.82 24.89
CA LEU A 126 -28.60 -17.00 25.63
C LEU A 126 -27.09 -17.19 25.50
N ASP A 127 -26.46 -17.55 26.61
CA ASP A 127 -25.05 -17.93 26.67
C ASP A 127 -24.92 -19.32 27.29
N ILE A 128 -24.14 -20.21 26.69
CA ILE A 128 -23.95 -21.58 27.20
C ILE A 128 -22.50 -21.80 27.60
N HIS A 129 -22.30 -22.38 28.74
CA HIS A 129 -21.00 -22.63 29.35
C HIS A 129 -20.76 -24.12 29.53
N GLY A 130 -19.90 -24.68 28.71
CA GLY A 130 -19.49 -26.08 28.73
C GLY A 130 -17.99 -26.25 28.55
N GLN A 131 -17.53 -27.50 28.39
CA GLN A 131 -16.09 -27.86 28.26
C GLN A 131 -15.31 -27.08 27.18
N HIS A 132 -15.97 -26.62 26.11
CA HIS A 132 -15.30 -25.87 25.03
C HIS A 132 -14.86 -24.46 25.43
N GLU A 133 -15.55 -23.80 26.38
CA GLU A 133 -15.16 -22.47 26.82
C GLU A 133 -13.90 -22.45 27.68
N HIS A 134 -13.60 -23.55 28.36
CA HIS A 134 -12.32 -23.68 29.07
C HIS A 134 -11.13 -23.50 28.11
N GLN A 135 -11.25 -23.96 26.86
CA GLN A 135 -10.18 -23.79 25.85
C GLN A 135 -10.00 -22.31 25.46
N LEU A 136 -11.09 -21.53 25.37
CA LEU A 136 -11.01 -20.08 25.08
C LEU A 136 -10.30 -19.32 26.19
N LEU A 137 -10.53 -19.72 27.45
CA LEU A 137 -9.87 -19.10 28.60
C LEU A 137 -8.37 -19.45 28.67
N LEU A 138 -7.96 -20.59 28.13
CA LEU A 138 -6.55 -20.99 28.07
C LEU A 138 -5.76 -20.28 26.96
N ASP A 139 -6.44 -19.69 25.97
CA ASP A 139 -5.77 -18.92 24.91
C ASP A 139 -5.57 -17.46 25.37
N SER A 140 -4.31 -17.10 25.59
CA SER A 140 -3.92 -15.75 26.04
C SER A 140 -4.41 -14.62 25.12
N LYS A 141 -4.70 -14.91 23.86
CA LYS A 141 -5.25 -13.92 22.90
C LYS A 141 -6.62 -13.40 23.31
N ASN A 142 -7.39 -14.18 24.08
CA ASN A 142 -8.72 -13.81 24.53
C ASN A 142 -8.68 -13.00 25.84
N HIS A 143 -7.58 -13.02 26.57
CA HIS A 143 -7.50 -12.40 27.91
C HIS A 143 -7.74 -10.89 27.88
N ILE A 144 -7.25 -10.20 26.85
CA ILE A 144 -7.48 -8.77 26.65
C ILE A 144 -8.98 -8.47 26.45
N GLY A 145 -9.72 -9.37 25.78
CA GLY A 145 -11.15 -9.22 25.55
C GLY A 145 -11.97 -9.23 26.84
N TYR A 146 -11.65 -10.10 27.79
CA TYR A 146 -12.32 -10.10 29.11
C TYR A 146 -12.09 -8.80 29.89
N LEU A 147 -10.89 -8.25 29.83
CA LEU A 147 -10.57 -6.97 30.45
C LEU A 147 -11.30 -5.80 29.77
N ASP A 148 -11.25 -5.75 28.44
CA ASP A 148 -11.91 -4.70 27.64
C ASP A 148 -13.45 -4.75 27.83
N GLU A 149 -14.02 -5.94 27.96
CA GLU A 149 -15.44 -6.09 28.26
C GLU A 149 -15.77 -5.62 29.70
N TYR A 150 -14.93 -5.96 30.66
CA TYR A 150 -15.10 -5.47 32.05
C TYR A 150 -15.03 -3.96 32.16
N ALA A 151 -14.12 -3.32 31.41
CA ALA A 151 -13.92 -1.87 31.42
C ALA A 151 -14.55 -1.17 30.20
N ALA A 152 -15.63 -1.73 29.64
CA ALA A 152 -16.18 -1.30 28.35
C ALA A 152 -16.47 0.20 28.25
N ASP A 153 -16.96 0.82 29.32
CA ASP A 153 -17.30 2.25 29.32
C ASP A 153 -16.08 3.17 29.19
N GLU A 154 -14.93 2.73 29.69
CA GLU A 154 -13.67 3.48 29.66
C GLU A 154 -12.82 3.14 28.43
N VAL A 155 -12.80 1.87 28.03
CA VAL A 155 -11.92 1.35 26.98
C VAL A 155 -12.51 1.48 25.58
N ARG A 156 -13.83 1.28 25.40
CA ARG A 156 -14.48 1.32 24.07
C ARG A 156 -14.25 2.62 23.30
N PRO A 157 -14.36 3.81 23.89
CA PRO A 157 -14.12 5.06 23.18
C PRO A 157 -12.67 5.15 22.68
N LEU A 158 -11.70 4.77 23.53
CA LEU A 158 -10.28 4.78 23.18
C LEU A 158 -9.94 3.72 22.13
N LEU A 159 -10.59 2.55 22.22
CA LEU A 159 -10.42 1.47 21.26
C LEU A 159 -10.95 1.88 19.88
N ALA A 160 -12.10 2.53 19.81
CA ALA A 160 -12.67 3.04 18.57
C ALA A 160 -11.77 4.13 17.92
N GLU A 161 -11.21 5.04 18.75
CA GLU A 161 -10.26 6.04 18.28
C GLU A 161 -8.96 5.37 17.76
N ASN A 162 -8.46 4.36 18.47
CA ASN A 162 -7.28 3.60 18.05
C ASN A 162 -7.51 2.86 16.74
N GLU A 163 -8.66 2.22 16.55
CA GLU A 163 -9.01 1.49 15.34
C GLU A 163 -9.03 2.41 14.11
N GLN A 164 -9.67 3.58 14.24
CA GLN A 164 -9.70 4.58 13.17
C GLN A 164 -8.30 5.12 12.85
N ALA A 165 -7.53 5.46 13.88
CA ALA A 165 -6.16 5.95 13.71
C ALA A 165 -5.23 4.90 13.09
N TYR A 166 -5.36 3.64 13.50
CA TYR A 166 -4.60 2.51 12.95
C TYR A 166 -4.94 2.27 11.48
N ALA A 167 -6.22 2.29 11.11
CA ALA A 167 -6.65 2.12 9.72
C ALA A 167 -6.03 3.20 8.81
N ALA A 168 -6.09 4.47 9.23
CA ALA A 168 -5.50 5.59 8.50
C ALA A 168 -3.97 5.47 8.39
N TRP A 169 -3.30 5.17 9.49
CA TRP A 169 -1.85 4.95 9.55
C TRP A 169 -1.42 3.81 8.61
N ARG A 170 -2.11 2.67 8.65
CA ARG A 170 -1.81 1.50 7.81
C ARG A 170 -1.96 1.81 6.32
N GLN A 171 -3.01 2.55 5.95
CA GLN A 171 -3.23 2.96 4.56
C GLN A 171 -2.08 3.86 4.06
N THR A 172 -1.67 4.84 4.88
CA THR A 172 -0.57 5.75 4.55
C THR A 172 0.76 5.01 4.49
N ALA A 173 1.02 4.09 5.42
CA ALA A 173 2.21 3.23 5.40
C ALA A 173 2.31 2.39 4.11
N GLN A 174 1.18 1.83 3.64
CA GLN A 174 1.14 1.06 2.39
C GLN A 174 1.42 1.93 1.17
N LYS A 175 0.85 3.15 1.10
CA LYS A 175 1.12 4.10 0.02
C LYS A 175 2.59 4.49 -0.01
N LEU A 176 3.16 4.84 1.14
CA LEU A 176 4.56 5.22 1.28
C LEU A 176 5.52 4.06 0.90
N SER A 177 5.20 2.84 1.30
CA SER A 177 5.98 1.66 0.93
C SER A 177 6.02 1.39 -0.57
N LYS A 178 4.90 1.61 -1.28
CA LYS A 178 4.84 1.49 -2.74
C LYS A 178 5.70 2.54 -3.43
N LEU A 179 5.64 3.79 -2.96
CA LEU A 179 6.45 4.89 -3.49
C LEU A 179 7.95 4.66 -3.26
N ARG A 180 8.36 4.24 -2.07
CA ARG A 180 9.77 4.00 -1.72
C ARG A 180 10.43 2.90 -2.55
N LYS A 181 9.71 1.89 -3.02
CA LYS A 181 10.26 0.82 -3.88
C LYS A 181 10.75 1.34 -5.24
N SER A 182 10.21 2.47 -5.70
CA SER A 182 10.59 3.08 -6.99
C SER A 182 11.60 4.24 -6.86
N VAL A 183 11.99 4.64 -5.65
CA VAL A 183 12.81 5.86 -5.43
C VAL A 183 14.22 5.75 -6.03
N ALA A 184 14.93 4.65 -5.81
CA ALA A 184 16.31 4.51 -6.31
C ALA A 184 16.41 4.49 -7.85
N GLU A 185 15.47 3.80 -8.50
CA GLU A 185 15.38 3.79 -9.97
C GLU A 185 14.98 5.16 -10.51
N ARG A 186 14.15 5.89 -9.77
CA ARG A 186 13.65 7.22 -10.12
C ARG A 186 14.73 8.28 -9.99
N GLU A 187 15.52 8.31 -8.92
CA GLU A 187 16.64 9.25 -8.75
C GLU A 187 17.64 9.15 -9.90
N GLN A 188 18.05 7.93 -10.26
CA GLN A 188 18.91 7.72 -11.42
C GLN A 188 18.27 8.22 -12.72
N ARG A 189 16.96 8.03 -12.87
CA ARG A 189 16.24 8.49 -14.06
C ARG A 189 16.18 10.00 -14.13
N ILE A 190 15.89 10.67 -13.01
CA ILE A 190 15.87 12.14 -12.89
C ILE A 190 17.23 12.73 -13.25
N ASP A 191 18.32 12.21 -12.69
CA ASP A 191 19.66 12.69 -12.97
C ASP A 191 20.03 12.55 -14.45
N MET A 192 19.68 11.41 -15.04
CA MET A 192 19.89 11.16 -16.47
C MET A 192 19.09 12.14 -17.35
N LEU A 193 17.81 12.36 -17.02
CA LEU A 193 16.95 13.26 -17.78
C LEU A 193 17.39 14.72 -17.64
N ARG A 194 17.81 15.15 -16.45
CA ARG A 194 18.38 16.50 -16.23
C ARG A 194 19.62 16.73 -17.07
N PHE A 195 20.55 15.79 -17.08
CA PHE A 195 21.76 15.87 -17.91
C PHE A 195 21.43 15.98 -19.38
N GLN A 196 20.53 15.13 -19.90
CA GLN A 196 20.11 15.15 -21.30
C GLN A 196 19.39 16.46 -21.68
N LEU A 197 18.53 16.95 -20.79
CA LEU A 197 17.80 18.19 -20.99
C LEU A 197 18.73 19.41 -21.03
N GLU A 198 19.73 19.45 -20.15
CA GLU A 198 20.74 20.51 -20.11
C GLU A 198 21.59 20.51 -21.38
N GLU A 199 22.04 19.34 -21.89
CA GLU A 199 22.79 19.20 -23.15
C GLU A 199 21.94 19.68 -24.33
N LEU A 200 20.65 19.32 -24.41
CA LEU A 200 19.77 19.73 -25.51
C LEU A 200 19.36 21.20 -25.47
N ARG A 201 19.15 21.75 -24.26
CA ARG A 201 18.86 23.19 -24.07
C ARG A 201 20.06 24.05 -24.40
N GLY A 202 21.25 23.66 -23.96
CA GLY A 202 22.51 24.34 -24.27
C GLY A 202 22.86 24.34 -25.75
N ALA A 203 22.32 23.39 -26.50
CA ALA A 203 22.53 23.33 -27.93
C ALA A 203 21.72 24.35 -28.73
N HIS A 204 20.69 25.00 -28.18
CA HIS A 204 19.85 26.01 -28.85
C HIS A 204 19.34 25.54 -30.22
N LEU A 205 18.72 24.37 -30.27
CA LEU A 205 18.27 23.73 -31.51
C LEU A 205 17.15 24.52 -32.20
N THR A 206 17.26 24.70 -33.50
CA THR A 206 16.25 25.32 -34.36
C THR A 206 15.75 24.33 -35.40
N ALA A 207 14.44 24.27 -35.60
CA ALA A 207 13.86 23.34 -36.57
C ALA A 207 14.31 23.67 -38.00
N GLY A 208 14.80 22.67 -38.74
CA GLY A 208 15.28 22.86 -40.12
C GLY A 208 16.68 23.46 -40.24
N GLU A 209 17.35 23.74 -39.11
CA GLU A 209 18.72 24.32 -39.09
C GLU A 209 19.75 23.47 -39.85
N GLU A 210 19.67 22.14 -39.72
CA GLU A 210 20.63 21.22 -40.35
C GLU A 210 20.60 21.32 -41.87
N GLU A 211 19.43 21.39 -42.47
CA GLU A 211 19.27 21.49 -43.94
C GLU A 211 19.79 22.82 -44.48
N GLU A 212 19.60 23.89 -43.71
CA GLU A 212 20.13 25.21 -44.08
C GLU A 212 21.65 25.26 -44.00
N LEU A 213 22.21 24.74 -42.90
CA LEU A 213 23.66 24.66 -42.72
C LEU A 213 24.35 23.75 -43.77
N GLU A 214 23.71 22.65 -44.17
CA GLU A 214 24.26 21.80 -45.26
C GLU A 214 24.24 22.53 -46.58
N ARG A 215 23.23 23.35 -46.89
CA ARG A 215 23.24 24.22 -48.08
C ARG A 215 24.37 25.25 -48.02
N GLN A 216 24.55 25.92 -46.90
CA GLN A 216 25.63 26.88 -46.69
C GLN A 216 27.00 26.22 -46.77
N LYS A 217 27.20 25.04 -46.24
CA LYS A 217 28.44 24.24 -46.34
C LYS A 217 28.79 23.95 -47.77
N VAL A 218 27.83 23.56 -48.61
CA VAL A 218 28.06 23.32 -50.06
C VAL A 218 28.48 24.60 -50.76
N PHE A 219 27.85 25.74 -50.45
CA PHE A 219 28.20 27.05 -50.97
C PHE A 219 29.65 27.44 -50.62
N TYR A 220 29.97 27.46 -49.31
CA TYR A 220 31.32 27.83 -48.84
C TYR A 220 32.43 26.92 -49.36
N ARG A 221 32.19 25.60 -49.43
CA ARG A 221 33.13 24.66 -50.00
C ARG A 221 33.44 24.94 -51.48
N ASN A 222 32.43 25.32 -52.26
CA ASN A 222 32.60 25.66 -53.63
C ASN A 222 33.30 27.03 -53.78
N ALA A 223 32.91 28.04 -53.04
CA ALA A 223 33.57 29.33 -52.99
C ALA A 223 35.03 29.22 -52.57
N GLY A 224 35.36 28.42 -51.55
CA GLY A 224 36.73 28.17 -51.13
C GLY A 224 37.60 27.53 -52.26
N LYS A 225 37.04 26.61 -53.05
CA LYS A 225 37.76 26.03 -54.21
C LYS A 225 38.01 27.05 -55.33
N ILE A 226 37.01 27.92 -55.59
CA ILE A 226 37.12 28.96 -56.57
C ILE A 226 38.19 29.98 -56.16
N MET A 227 38.16 30.42 -54.91
CA MET A 227 39.12 31.32 -54.30
C MET A 227 40.54 30.78 -54.40
N SER A 228 40.77 29.51 -54.04
CA SER A 228 42.06 28.85 -54.10
C SER A 228 42.56 28.75 -55.53
N ALA A 229 41.70 28.49 -56.56
CA ALA A 229 42.03 28.44 -57.94
C ALA A 229 42.39 29.83 -58.48
N PHE A 230 41.68 30.88 -58.06
CA PHE A 230 42.03 32.27 -58.44
C PHE A 230 43.36 32.69 -57.83
N ASP A 231 43.59 32.41 -56.54
CA ASP A 231 44.88 32.71 -55.88
C ASP A 231 46.05 32.03 -56.57
N GLU A 232 45.93 30.72 -56.86
CA GLU A 232 46.97 29.98 -57.57
C GLU A 232 47.20 30.51 -58.97
N SER A 233 46.12 30.85 -59.72
CA SER A 233 46.23 31.42 -61.06
C SER A 233 46.86 32.79 -61.02
N CYS A 234 46.53 33.69 -60.16
CA CYS A 234 47.13 35.02 -60.00
C CYS A 234 48.62 34.89 -59.63
N ALA A 235 48.96 33.99 -58.70
CA ALA A 235 50.36 33.73 -58.33
C ALA A 235 51.21 33.27 -59.54
N LEU A 236 50.68 32.38 -60.38
CA LEU A 236 51.37 31.89 -61.56
C LEU A 236 51.48 32.93 -62.69
N LEU A 237 50.42 33.70 -62.92
CA LEU A 237 50.37 34.65 -64.03
C LEU A 237 51.12 35.96 -63.76
N SER A 238 50.91 36.57 -62.53
CA SER A 238 51.37 37.93 -62.24
C SER A 238 52.25 38.15 -61.04
N ASP A 239 51.98 37.41 -59.92
CA ASP A 239 52.63 37.74 -58.64
C ASP A 239 53.92 36.97 -58.40
N GLY A 240 54.20 35.90 -59.15
CA GLY A 240 55.32 34.99 -58.97
C GLY A 240 55.09 33.98 -57.83
N VAL A 241 55.65 32.77 -57.93
CA VAL A 241 55.65 31.75 -56.86
C VAL A 241 57.02 31.85 -56.18
N GLU A 242 57.07 31.51 -54.86
CA GLU A 242 58.34 31.57 -54.10
C GLU A 242 59.53 31.03 -54.84
N GLY A 243 60.47 31.95 -55.22
CA GLY A 243 61.71 31.64 -55.92
C GLY A 243 61.61 31.53 -57.46
N GLY A 244 60.44 31.82 -58.05
CA GLY A 244 60.24 31.78 -59.51
C GLY A 244 59.63 33.06 -60.06
N SER A 245 59.87 33.37 -61.32
CA SER A 245 59.26 34.49 -62.04
C SER A 245 57.88 34.18 -62.53
N SER A 246 56.97 35.17 -62.55
CA SER A 246 55.62 35.05 -63.08
C SER A 246 55.63 34.87 -64.62
N ALA A 247 54.51 34.39 -65.17
CA ALA A 247 54.37 34.22 -66.60
C ALA A 247 54.55 35.58 -67.34
N VAL A 248 53.97 36.64 -66.74
CA VAL A 248 54.13 38.01 -67.26
C VAL A 248 55.61 38.43 -67.25
N GLU A 249 56.37 38.17 -66.18
CA GLU A 249 57.77 38.49 -66.07
C GLU A 249 58.62 37.75 -67.15
N LEU A 250 58.36 36.43 -67.30
CA LEU A 250 59.04 35.61 -68.27
C LEU A 250 58.76 36.05 -69.75
N LEU A 251 57.49 36.37 -70.03
CA LEU A 251 57.06 36.90 -71.29
C LEU A 251 57.75 38.25 -71.59
N ARG A 252 57.77 39.16 -70.56
CA ARG A 252 58.40 40.48 -70.68
C ARG A 252 59.94 40.39 -70.89
N GLU A 253 60.63 39.46 -70.26
CA GLU A 253 62.03 39.13 -70.52
C GLU A 253 62.23 38.70 -71.96
N GLY A 254 61.35 37.86 -72.51
CA GLY A 254 61.35 37.41 -73.86
C GLY A 254 61.13 38.55 -74.85
N VAL A 255 60.20 39.44 -74.59
CA VAL A 255 59.94 40.67 -75.36
C VAL A 255 61.16 41.60 -75.39
N ASN A 256 61.74 41.87 -74.18
CA ASN A 256 62.94 42.72 -74.08
C ASN A 256 64.16 42.16 -74.81
N ALA A 257 64.32 40.82 -74.82
CA ALA A 257 65.39 40.16 -75.57
C ALA A 257 65.28 40.30 -77.10
N LEU A 258 64.03 40.45 -77.61
CA LEU A 258 63.79 40.65 -79.07
C LEU A 258 63.78 42.12 -79.48
N GLU A 259 63.58 43.08 -78.61
CA GLU A 259 63.51 44.52 -78.84
C GLU A 259 64.73 45.01 -79.70
N PRO A 260 66.03 44.63 -79.41
CA PRO A 260 67.16 45.15 -80.17
C PRO A 260 67.16 44.69 -81.60
N VAL A 261 66.50 43.58 -81.94
CA VAL A 261 66.55 43.02 -83.35
C VAL A 261 65.20 43.21 -84.07
N ALA A 262 64.18 43.67 -83.45
CA ALA A 262 62.83 43.87 -84.02
C ALA A 262 62.83 44.79 -85.25
N SER A 263 63.59 45.86 -85.22
CA SER A 263 63.68 46.83 -86.30
C SER A 263 64.54 46.38 -87.50
N LEU A 264 65.18 45.20 -87.46
CA LEU A 264 66.06 44.71 -88.49
C LEU A 264 65.35 44.03 -89.68
N ASP A 265 64.21 43.46 -89.48
CA ASP A 265 63.34 42.82 -90.46
C ASP A 265 61.89 42.85 -90.12
N ALA A 266 60.98 43.05 -91.07
CA ALA A 266 59.50 43.09 -90.82
C ALA A 266 58.93 41.80 -90.19
N ILE A 267 59.61 40.67 -90.42
CA ILE A 267 59.23 39.40 -89.81
C ILE A 267 59.50 39.43 -88.30
N TYR A 268 60.65 39.98 -87.88
CA TYR A 268 61.01 40.09 -86.45
C TYR A 268 60.12 41.10 -85.69
N GLU A 269 59.83 42.21 -86.34
CA GLU A 269 58.85 43.20 -85.79
C GLU A 269 57.50 42.60 -85.58
N THR A 270 57.00 41.76 -86.48
CA THR A 270 55.74 41.08 -86.37
C THR A 270 55.74 40.08 -85.15
N VAL A 271 56.86 39.34 -84.95
CA VAL A 271 56.97 38.42 -83.81
C VAL A 271 57.08 39.18 -82.49
N TYR A 272 57.86 40.26 -82.45
CA TYR A 272 57.97 41.15 -81.28
C TYR A 272 56.61 41.72 -80.90
N ALA A 273 55.87 42.36 -81.83
CA ALA A 273 54.55 42.94 -81.57
C ALA A 273 53.53 41.89 -81.09
N ARG A 274 53.63 40.66 -81.59
CA ARG A 274 52.76 39.58 -81.17
C ARG A 274 53.10 39.12 -79.73
N LEU A 275 54.33 39.03 -79.31
CA LEU A 275 54.74 38.67 -77.97
C LEU A 275 54.40 39.79 -76.95
N ASP A 276 54.65 41.05 -77.35
CA ASP A 276 54.25 42.20 -76.53
C ASP A 276 52.78 42.26 -76.34
N GLY A 277 51.95 42.02 -77.35
CA GLY A 277 50.51 41.91 -77.25
C GLY A 277 50.07 40.78 -76.27
N LEU A 278 50.74 39.64 -76.28
CA LEU A 278 50.45 38.55 -75.35
C LEU A 278 50.74 38.93 -73.87
N CYS A 279 51.77 39.73 -73.60
CA CYS A 279 52.04 40.26 -72.27
C CYS A 279 50.86 41.01 -71.74
N TYR A 280 50.30 41.92 -72.52
CA TYR A 280 49.13 42.69 -72.14
C TYR A 280 47.90 41.84 -71.94
N GLU A 281 47.64 40.85 -72.76
CA GLU A 281 46.53 39.92 -72.65
C GLU A 281 46.60 39.10 -71.35
N VAL A 282 47.82 38.67 -70.98
CA VAL A 282 48.03 37.90 -69.74
C VAL A 282 47.90 38.81 -68.51
N GLU A 283 48.37 40.04 -68.53
CA GLU A 283 48.18 41.04 -67.48
C GLU A 283 46.72 41.37 -67.27
N ASP A 284 45.94 41.54 -68.36
CA ASP A 284 44.51 41.83 -68.28
C ASP A 284 43.75 40.61 -67.70
N ALA A 285 44.05 39.38 -68.15
CA ALA A 285 43.45 38.18 -67.62
C ALA A 285 43.79 38.02 -66.15
N ALA A 286 44.96 38.32 -65.66
CA ALA A 286 45.31 38.29 -64.25
C ALA A 286 44.57 39.36 -63.44
N ARG A 287 44.31 40.55 -64.06
CA ARG A 287 43.46 41.59 -63.42
C ARG A 287 42.00 41.15 -63.27
N ASP A 288 41.44 40.59 -64.35
CA ASP A 288 40.07 40.06 -64.31
C ASP A 288 39.87 39.02 -63.23
N LEU A 289 40.87 38.14 -63.06
CA LEU A 289 40.86 37.12 -62.00
C LEU A 289 40.87 37.77 -60.55
N ARG A 290 41.68 38.86 -60.40
CA ARG A 290 41.68 39.59 -59.10
C ARG A 290 40.36 40.30 -58.83
N ASP A 291 39.80 40.94 -59.87
CA ASP A 291 38.50 41.61 -59.74
C ASP A 291 37.39 40.61 -59.39
N LEU A 292 37.34 39.45 -60.07
CA LEU A 292 36.41 38.37 -59.76
C LEU A 292 36.62 37.80 -58.35
N ARG A 293 37.85 37.76 -57.85
CA ARG A 293 38.18 37.31 -56.50
C ARG A 293 37.68 38.32 -55.46
N GLU A 294 37.85 39.64 -55.68
CA GLU A 294 37.40 40.68 -54.75
C GLU A 294 35.86 40.79 -54.68
N ASP A 295 35.20 40.49 -55.81
CA ASP A 295 33.72 40.49 -55.87
C ASP A 295 33.10 39.26 -55.19
N MET A 296 33.85 38.22 -54.82
CA MET A 296 33.35 37.04 -54.13
C MET A 296 33.21 37.29 -52.66
N ASP A 297 31.95 37.22 -52.20
CA ASP A 297 31.55 37.28 -50.77
C ASP A 297 31.90 35.93 -50.06
N TYR A 298 33.17 35.70 -49.75
CA TYR A 298 33.67 34.51 -49.08
C TYR A 298 34.24 34.90 -47.70
N ASP A 299 33.52 34.50 -46.64
CA ASP A 299 33.98 34.60 -45.25
C ASP A 299 34.41 33.22 -44.72
N GLY A 300 35.72 33.05 -44.52
CA GLY A 300 36.32 31.82 -44.02
C GLY A 300 35.94 31.53 -42.58
N GLU A 301 35.71 32.56 -41.72
CA GLU A 301 35.28 32.38 -40.35
C GLU A 301 33.84 31.87 -40.28
N GLU A 302 32.98 32.35 -41.20
CA GLU A 302 31.60 31.86 -41.27
C GLU A 302 31.53 30.41 -41.77
N ALA A 303 32.40 30.02 -42.72
CA ALA A 303 32.54 28.63 -43.17
C ALA A 303 32.94 27.69 -42.00
N GLU A 304 33.88 28.10 -41.14
CA GLU A 304 34.28 27.35 -39.96
C GLU A 304 33.15 27.26 -38.92
N ARG A 305 32.37 28.33 -38.72
CA ARG A 305 31.20 28.34 -37.84
C ARG A 305 30.14 27.33 -38.31
N VAL A 306 29.82 27.34 -39.61
CA VAL A 306 28.86 26.40 -40.20
C VAL A 306 29.32 24.96 -40.00
N GLU A 307 30.61 24.65 -40.22
CA GLU A 307 31.13 23.30 -40.04
C GLU A 307 31.15 22.85 -38.61
N SER A 308 31.58 23.72 -37.68
CA SER A 308 31.55 23.47 -36.25
C SER A 308 30.13 23.22 -35.72
N ARG A 309 29.17 24.01 -36.23
CA ARG A 309 27.75 23.86 -35.86
C ARG A 309 27.17 22.53 -36.37
N LEU A 310 27.46 22.17 -37.63
CA LEU A 310 27.05 20.88 -38.19
C LEU A 310 27.64 19.69 -37.41
N ASP A 311 28.87 19.79 -36.98
CA ASP A 311 29.52 18.73 -36.19
C ASP A 311 28.90 18.59 -34.79
N LEU A 312 28.49 19.69 -34.17
CA LEU A 312 27.70 19.65 -32.93
C LEU A 312 26.37 18.94 -33.18
N LEU A 313 25.61 19.33 -34.19
CA LEU A 313 24.33 18.72 -34.52
C LEU A 313 24.48 17.21 -34.82
N ARG A 314 25.48 16.79 -35.57
CA ARG A 314 25.77 15.38 -35.87
C ARG A 314 26.10 14.57 -34.62
N ARG A 315 26.81 15.16 -33.64
CA ARG A 315 27.07 14.49 -32.35
C ARG A 315 25.77 14.29 -31.54
N LEU A 316 24.90 15.29 -31.53
CA LEU A 316 23.63 15.21 -30.87
C LEU A 316 22.64 14.27 -31.55
N ASN A 317 22.64 14.25 -32.90
CA ASN A 317 21.82 13.33 -33.70
C ASN A 317 22.07 11.86 -33.34
N ARG A 318 23.31 11.47 -33.10
CA ARG A 318 23.66 10.10 -32.71
C ARG A 318 23.09 9.69 -31.34
N LYS A 319 22.79 10.69 -30.49
CA LYS A 319 22.31 10.44 -29.13
C LYS A 319 20.78 10.55 -28.99
N TYR A 320 20.17 11.52 -29.68
CA TYR A 320 18.83 12.00 -29.33
C TYR A 320 17.80 11.96 -30.46
N GLY A 321 18.22 11.74 -31.73
CA GLY A 321 17.30 11.67 -32.85
C GLY A 321 17.99 12.03 -34.18
N ALA A 322 17.49 11.52 -35.29
CA ALA A 322 18.14 11.65 -36.58
C ALA A 322 18.08 13.09 -37.19
N THR A 323 17.17 13.93 -36.68
CA THR A 323 16.98 15.31 -37.16
C THR A 323 16.82 16.28 -35.99
N THR A 324 17.11 17.57 -36.24
CA THR A 324 16.88 18.65 -35.25
C THR A 324 15.44 18.68 -34.74
N GLN A 325 14.48 18.40 -35.62
CA GLN A 325 13.05 18.31 -35.23
C GLN A 325 12.77 17.16 -34.26
N GLU A 326 13.40 15.99 -34.46
CA GLU A 326 13.26 14.87 -33.54
C GLU A 326 13.92 15.14 -32.19
N MET A 327 15.08 15.79 -32.18
CA MET A 327 15.77 16.20 -30.95
C MET A 327 14.92 17.20 -30.12
N ILE A 328 14.26 18.16 -30.78
CA ILE A 328 13.36 19.09 -30.15
C ILE A 328 12.14 18.34 -29.50
N ARG A 329 11.53 17.41 -30.26
CA ARG A 329 10.43 16.56 -29.71
C ARG A 329 10.90 15.71 -28.56
N TYR A 330 12.10 15.16 -28.64
CA TYR A 330 12.69 14.38 -27.55
C TYR A 330 12.94 15.25 -26.32
N ARG A 331 13.48 16.47 -26.48
CA ARG A 331 13.64 17.46 -25.40
C ARG A 331 12.32 17.73 -24.68
N ASP A 332 11.26 18.04 -25.45
CA ASP A 332 9.94 18.35 -24.89
C ASP A 332 9.34 17.13 -24.14
N LYS A 333 9.57 15.93 -24.66
CA LYS A 333 9.15 14.67 -24.02
C LYS A 333 9.86 14.43 -22.68
N ILE A 334 11.19 14.59 -22.64
CA ILE A 334 11.95 14.36 -21.40
C ILE A 334 11.69 15.45 -20.37
N GLU A 335 11.39 16.67 -20.80
CA GLU A 335 10.98 17.77 -19.91
C GLU A 335 9.65 17.47 -19.21
N ALA A 336 8.66 16.95 -19.96
CA ALA A 336 7.39 16.50 -19.38
C ALA A 336 7.58 15.32 -18.42
N GLU A 337 8.39 14.31 -18.81
CA GLU A 337 8.70 13.15 -17.96
C GLU A 337 9.41 13.58 -16.66
N LEU A 338 10.33 14.54 -16.73
CA LEU A 338 11.04 15.07 -15.58
C LEU A 338 10.08 15.77 -14.60
N SER A 339 9.17 16.61 -15.11
CA SER A 339 8.16 17.29 -14.30
C SER A 339 7.26 16.30 -13.55
N GLU A 340 6.76 15.24 -14.22
CA GLU A 340 5.95 14.21 -13.59
C GLU A 340 6.71 13.47 -12.46
N LEU A 341 8.00 13.21 -12.65
CA LEU A 341 8.82 12.55 -11.65
C LEU A 341 9.09 13.45 -10.44
N GLU A 342 9.33 14.75 -10.64
CA GLU A 342 9.55 15.74 -9.58
C GLU A 342 8.27 15.96 -8.75
N ASP A 343 7.10 16.07 -9.38
CA ASP A 343 5.80 16.17 -8.70
C ASP A 343 5.54 14.95 -7.79
N SER A 344 5.96 13.77 -8.24
CA SER A 344 5.83 12.53 -7.46
C SER A 344 6.74 12.50 -6.22
N ASP A 345 7.90 13.12 -6.25
CA ASP A 345 8.81 13.22 -5.10
C ASP A 345 8.26 14.16 -4.02
N GLU A 346 7.71 15.30 -4.40
CA GLU A 346 6.98 16.17 -3.47
C GLU A 346 5.79 15.45 -2.79
N ALA A 347 5.05 14.62 -3.55
CA ALA A 347 3.97 13.81 -2.99
C ALA A 347 4.49 12.77 -1.98
N ALA A 348 5.67 12.18 -2.23
CA ALA A 348 6.30 11.23 -1.31
C ALA A 348 6.73 11.93 0.00
N GLU A 349 7.32 13.13 -0.08
CA GLU A 349 7.70 13.91 1.11
C GLU A 349 6.47 14.30 1.97
N ARG A 350 5.38 14.70 1.33
CA ARG A 350 4.11 15.00 2.02
C ARG A 350 3.57 13.75 2.75
N LEU A 351 3.54 12.61 2.06
CA LEU A 351 3.10 11.34 2.66
C LEU A 351 4.02 10.90 3.82
N GLU A 352 5.32 11.15 3.75
CA GLU A 352 6.23 10.84 4.84
C GLU A 352 5.98 11.71 6.07
N LYS A 353 5.69 12.99 5.87
CA LYS A 353 5.30 13.90 6.95
C LYS A 353 3.99 13.45 7.61
N ASP A 354 2.99 13.10 6.80
CA ASP A 354 1.69 12.61 7.28
C ASP A 354 1.87 11.29 8.05
N TYR A 355 2.67 10.36 7.54
CA TYR A 355 2.99 9.09 8.21
C TYR A 355 3.63 9.31 9.58
N ARG A 356 4.59 10.24 9.70
CA ARG A 356 5.23 10.58 10.99
C ARG A 356 4.23 11.19 11.98
N GLN A 357 3.34 12.06 11.50
CA GLN A 357 2.30 12.67 12.33
C GLN A 357 1.28 11.62 12.82
N MET A 358 0.81 10.75 11.93
CA MET A 358 -0.10 9.65 12.27
C MET A 358 0.53 8.66 13.24
N THR A 359 1.84 8.36 13.07
CA THR A 359 2.58 7.48 14.00
C THR A 359 2.58 8.06 15.41
N ARG A 360 2.89 9.35 15.58
CA ARG A 360 2.87 10.01 16.90
C ARG A 360 1.47 10.01 17.52
N ARG A 361 0.44 10.32 16.71
CA ARG A 361 -0.93 10.29 17.20
C ARG A 361 -1.34 8.91 17.68
N LEU A 362 -1.01 7.86 16.92
CA LEU A 362 -1.33 6.48 17.29
C LEU A 362 -0.54 6.03 18.54
N GLU A 363 0.71 6.47 18.71
CA GLU A 363 1.48 6.26 19.94
C GLU A 363 0.77 6.89 21.15
N GLU A 364 0.32 8.13 21.05
CA GLU A 364 -0.40 8.83 22.12
C GLU A 364 -1.71 8.13 22.51
N ILE A 365 -2.50 7.71 21.51
CA ILE A 365 -3.74 6.96 21.74
C ILE A 365 -3.44 5.61 22.40
N SER A 366 -2.43 4.88 21.91
CA SER A 366 -2.03 3.58 22.44
C SER A 366 -1.59 3.68 23.90
N VAL A 367 -0.83 4.70 24.27
CA VAL A 367 -0.42 4.94 25.66
C VAL A 367 -1.64 5.20 26.58
N LYS A 368 -2.61 6.01 26.10
CA LYS A 368 -3.84 6.25 26.85
C LYS A 368 -4.65 4.96 27.03
N LEU A 369 -4.75 4.14 26.00
CA LEU A 369 -5.45 2.86 26.03
C LEU A 369 -4.76 1.89 26.99
N THR A 370 -3.45 1.78 26.96
CA THR A 370 -2.67 0.95 27.89
C THR A 370 -2.92 1.40 29.33
N HIS A 371 -2.86 2.71 29.61
CA HIS A 371 -3.10 3.24 30.95
C HIS A 371 -4.52 2.92 31.47
N ALA A 372 -5.55 3.11 30.61
CA ALA A 372 -6.92 2.76 30.96
C ALA A 372 -7.07 1.27 31.27
N ARG A 373 -6.41 0.40 30.49
CA ARG A 373 -6.38 -1.05 30.73
C ARG A 373 -5.65 -1.43 32.01
N GLU A 374 -4.53 -0.78 32.34
CA GLU A 374 -3.81 -1.03 33.58
C GLU A 374 -4.64 -0.65 34.82
N GLU A 375 -5.36 0.47 34.77
CA GLU A 375 -6.27 0.87 35.85
C GLU A 375 -7.45 -0.10 35.98
N ALA A 376 -8.02 -0.49 34.83
CA ALA A 376 -9.09 -1.47 34.78
C ALA A 376 -8.62 -2.84 35.30
N ALA A 377 -7.41 -3.28 34.96
CA ALA A 377 -6.84 -4.54 35.39
C ALA A 377 -6.78 -4.65 36.93
N ARG A 378 -6.35 -3.59 37.60
CA ARG A 378 -6.29 -3.57 39.07
C ARG A 378 -7.69 -3.73 39.75
N ARG A 379 -8.73 -3.20 39.09
CA ARG A 379 -10.12 -3.36 39.58
C ARG A 379 -10.65 -4.76 39.26
N PHE A 380 -10.40 -5.23 38.05
CA PHE A 380 -10.77 -6.55 37.59
C PHE A 380 -10.13 -7.67 38.40
N GLU A 381 -8.83 -7.60 38.69
CA GLU A 381 -8.10 -8.55 39.51
C GLU A 381 -8.76 -8.70 40.91
N ARG A 382 -9.09 -7.57 41.56
CA ARG A 382 -9.73 -7.57 42.86
C ARG A 382 -11.13 -8.18 42.81
N ALA A 383 -11.91 -7.78 41.82
CA ALA A 383 -13.28 -8.27 41.64
C ALA A 383 -13.32 -9.80 41.39
N ILE A 384 -12.41 -10.30 40.53
CA ILE A 384 -12.30 -11.76 40.28
C ILE A 384 -11.87 -12.51 41.53
N VAL A 385 -10.87 -12.03 42.25
CA VAL A 385 -10.37 -12.70 43.48
C VAL A 385 -11.47 -12.76 44.54
N GLU A 386 -12.28 -11.72 44.71
CA GLU A 386 -13.43 -11.71 45.61
C GLU A 386 -14.44 -12.81 45.26
N GLN A 387 -14.82 -12.92 43.97
CA GLN A 387 -15.70 -13.98 43.50
C GLN A 387 -15.10 -15.39 43.69
N LEU A 388 -13.78 -15.54 43.46
CA LEU A 388 -13.09 -16.82 43.69
C LEU A 388 -13.07 -17.22 45.18
N HIS A 389 -12.98 -16.26 46.09
CA HIS A 389 -13.08 -16.50 47.55
C HIS A 389 -14.47 -17.04 47.93
N ASP A 390 -15.54 -16.47 47.33
CA ASP A 390 -16.92 -16.94 47.56
C ASP A 390 -17.10 -18.37 46.98
N LEU A 391 -16.41 -18.71 45.91
CA LEU A 391 -16.41 -20.03 45.33
C LEU A 391 -15.45 -21.03 46.04
N GLY A 392 -15.01 -20.72 47.28
CA GLY A 392 -14.19 -21.59 48.09
C GLY A 392 -12.70 -21.55 47.83
N MET A 393 -12.20 -20.68 46.94
CA MET A 393 -10.77 -20.53 46.60
C MET A 393 -10.13 -19.40 47.44
N LYS A 394 -10.13 -19.51 48.74
CA LYS A 394 -9.74 -18.45 49.70
C LYS A 394 -8.29 -17.90 49.52
N ASN A 395 -7.41 -18.67 48.88
CA ASN A 395 -6.02 -18.31 48.68
C ASN A 395 -5.71 -17.97 47.23
N ALA A 396 -6.72 -17.91 46.36
CA ALA A 396 -6.56 -17.62 44.96
C ALA A 396 -5.97 -16.21 44.74
N ARG A 397 -5.07 -16.12 43.81
CA ARG A 397 -4.53 -14.84 43.32
C ARG A 397 -4.56 -14.82 41.79
N LEU A 398 -4.98 -13.71 41.24
CA LEU A 398 -5.03 -13.47 39.80
C LEU A 398 -4.34 -12.15 39.49
N SER A 399 -3.59 -12.06 38.42
CA SER A 399 -3.02 -10.82 37.91
C SER A 399 -3.02 -10.78 36.38
N MET A 400 -3.25 -9.61 35.83
CA MET A 400 -3.17 -9.35 34.40
C MET A 400 -1.75 -8.87 34.07
N ALA A 401 -0.94 -9.73 33.50
CA ALA A 401 0.43 -9.42 33.12
C ALA A 401 0.48 -8.75 31.76
N PHE A 402 0.94 -7.50 31.72
CA PHE A 402 1.22 -6.77 30.49
C PHE A 402 2.63 -7.11 30.01
N ALA A 403 2.77 -7.64 28.81
CA ALA A 403 4.05 -8.00 28.26
C ALA A 403 4.87 -6.74 27.91
N PRO A 404 6.07 -6.56 28.52
CA PRO A 404 6.93 -5.43 28.21
C PRO A 404 7.36 -5.48 26.74
N LEU A 405 7.83 -4.35 26.20
CA LEU A 405 8.47 -4.32 24.90
C LEU A 405 9.73 -5.19 24.93
N GLY A 406 9.92 -6.00 23.90
CA GLY A 406 11.11 -6.82 23.71
C GLY A 406 12.36 -5.97 23.48
N GLU A 407 13.53 -6.58 23.60
CA GLU A 407 14.81 -5.90 23.32
C GLU A 407 14.86 -5.45 21.84
N GLY A 408 14.98 -4.15 21.60
CA GLY A 408 14.96 -3.54 20.26
C GLY A 408 13.58 -3.36 19.63
N GLU A 409 12.51 -3.86 20.23
CA GLU A 409 11.13 -3.67 19.77
C GLU A 409 10.66 -2.23 20.04
N LYS A 410 10.08 -1.58 19.03
CA LYS A 410 9.50 -0.24 19.18
C LYS A 410 7.99 -0.37 19.34
N LEU A 411 7.35 0.59 20.00
CA LEU A 411 5.90 0.59 20.20
C LEU A 411 5.12 0.43 18.88
N ARG A 412 5.58 1.08 17.82
CA ARG A 412 4.99 0.99 16.48
C ARG A 412 4.96 -0.43 15.88
N ASP A 413 5.86 -1.31 16.31
CA ASP A 413 5.95 -2.68 15.80
C ASP A 413 4.82 -3.55 16.38
N ARG A 414 4.12 -3.06 17.42
CA ARG A 414 2.94 -3.66 18.03
C ARG A 414 1.62 -3.03 17.61
N PHE A 415 1.62 -1.99 16.78
CA PHE A 415 0.38 -1.35 16.38
C PHE A 415 -0.61 -2.32 15.77
N SER A 416 -1.82 -2.32 16.31
CA SER A 416 -2.96 -3.09 15.82
C SER A 416 -4.26 -2.34 16.01
N ALA A 417 -5.34 -2.82 15.41
CA ALA A 417 -6.68 -2.28 15.63
C ALA A 417 -7.10 -2.35 17.11
N GLN A 418 -6.57 -3.34 17.86
CA GLN A 418 -6.85 -3.55 19.28
C GLN A 418 -5.86 -2.84 20.22
N GLY A 419 -4.98 -1.99 19.70
CA GLY A 419 -3.91 -1.34 20.47
C GLY A 419 -2.59 -2.10 20.42
N VAL A 420 -1.72 -1.84 21.38
CA VAL A 420 -0.33 -2.37 21.47
C VAL A 420 -0.15 -3.42 22.57
N ASP A 421 -1.14 -3.59 23.43
CA ASP A 421 -1.03 -4.41 24.62
C ASP A 421 -1.13 -5.90 24.28
N ARG A 422 -0.26 -6.68 24.93
CA ARG A 422 -0.33 -8.14 24.99
C ARG A 422 -0.50 -8.49 26.44
N ILE A 423 -1.66 -9.05 26.79
CA ILE A 423 -2.06 -9.27 28.17
C ILE A 423 -2.26 -10.77 28.38
N GLU A 424 -1.69 -11.30 29.48
CA GLU A 424 -1.86 -12.68 29.88
C GLU A 424 -2.36 -12.76 31.33
N MET A 425 -3.40 -13.57 31.55
CA MET A 425 -3.88 -13.87 32.90
C MET A 425 -2.90 -14.81 33.61
N MET A 426 -2.38 -14.35 34.74
CA MET A 426 -1.54 -15.11 35.63
C MET A 426 -2.35 -15.53 36.85
N PHE A 427 -2.27 -16.80 37.24
CA PHE A 427 -3.09 -17.38 38.29
C PHE A 427 -2.27 -18.20 39.27
N CYS A 428 -2.74 -18.26 40.51
CA CYS A 428 -2.26 -19.15 41.58
C CYS A 428 -3.38 -19.49 42.51
N ALA A 429 -3.65 -20.78 42.75
CA ALA A 429 -4.70 -21.28 43.64
C ALA A 429 -4.27 -21.34 45.10
N ASN A 430 -2.97 -21.49 45.41
CA ASN A 430 -2.45 -21.84 46.71
C ASN A 430 -1.48 -20.80 47.28
N LEU A 431 -1.51 -20.63 48.59
CA LEU A 431 -0.57 -19.72 49.28
C LEU A 431 0.89 -20.19 49.09
N GLY A 432 1.79 -19.24 48.84
CA GLY A 432 3.22 -19.50 48.74
C GLY A 432 3.73 -19.97 47.36
N GLN A 433 2.82 -20.20 46.41
CA GLN A 433 3.20 -20.51 45.04
C GLN A 433 3.32 -19.22 44.17
N PRO A 434 4.21 -19.21 43.18
CA PRO A 434 4.30 -18.08 42.25
C PRO A 434 3.09 -18.06 41.30
N LEU A 435 2.71 -16.85 40.84
CA LEU A 435 1.78 -16.68 39.74
C LEU A 435 2.37 -17.31 38.46
N LYS A 436 1.57 -18.08 37.73
CA LYS A 436 1.92 -18.70 36.46
C LYS A 436 0.84 -18.44 35.42
N PRO A 437 1.15 -18.52 34.12
CA PRO A 437 0.13 -18.47 33.08
C PRO A 437 -1.02 -19.40 33.35
N LEU A 438 -2.25 -18.92 33.22
CA LEU A 438 -3.47 -19.68 33.50
C LEU A 438 -3.48 -21.04 32.76
N ALA A 439 -3.01 -21.06 31.54
CA ALA A 439 -2.90 -22.27 30.72
C ALA A 439 -2.00 -23.38 31.31
N ARG A 440 -1.15 -23.06 32.30
CA ARG A 440 -0.19 -23.99 32.87
C ARG A 440 -0.54 -24.49 34.28
N VAL A 441 -1.56 -23.96 34.90
CA VAL A 441 -1.78 -24.14 36.35
C VAL A 441 -3.12 -24.70 36.74
N ALA A 442 -4.17 -24.35 35.97
CA ALA A 442 -5.54 -24.63 36.43
C ALA A 442 -5.94 -26.09 36.17
N SER A 443 -6.44 -26.76 37.21
CA SER A 443 -7.22 -27.99 37.07
C SER A 443 -8.58 -27.68 36.43
N GLY A 444 -9.28 -28.70 35.91
CA GLY A 444 -10.62 -28.51 35.31
C GLY A 444 -11.59 -27.78 36.27
N GLY A 445 -11.64 -28.17 37.55
CA GLY A 445 -12.48 -27.53 38.54
C GLY A 445 -12.06 -26.10 38.91
N GLU A 446 -10.75 -25.75 38.83
CA GLU A 446 -10.28 -24.39 39.02
C GLU A 446 -10.68 -23.50 37.85
N LEU A 447 -10.56 -24.01 36.62
CA LEU A 447 -10.97 -23.31 35.39
C LEU A 447 -12.48 -23.05 35.40
N SER A 448 -13.32 -24.03 35.79
CA SER A 448 -14.76 -23.85 35.88
C SER A 448 -15.11 -22.70 36.86
N ARG A 449 -14.46 -22.65 38.03
CA ARG A 449 -14.68 -21.58 39.02
C ARG A 449 -14.20 -20.21 38.52
N ILE A 450 -13.06 -20.14 37.85
CA ILE A 450 -12.57 -18.87 37.23
C ILE A 450 -13.55 -18.42 36.18
N MET A 451 -14.04 -19.33 35.32
CA MET A 451 -15.01 -18.99 34.26
C MET A 451 -16.33 -18.49 34.90
N LEU A 452 -16.83 -19.16 35.95
CA LEU A 452 -18.01 -18.72 36.65
C LEU A 452 -17.83 -17.32 37.25
N ALA A 453 -16.68 -17.04 37.87
CA ALA A 453 -16.37 -15.72 38.42
C ALA A 453 -16.35 -14.64 37.33
N LEU A 454 -15.72 -14.93 36.17
CA LEU A 454 -15.69 -14.03 35.01
C LEU A 454 -17.09 -13.72 34.49
N LYS A 455 -17.92 -14.76 34.34
CA LYS A 455 -19.29 -14.62 33.83
C LYS A 455 -20.20 -13.88 34.82
N ASN A 456 -20.04 -14.13 36.12
CA ASN A 456 -20.77 -13.38 37.12
C ASN A 456 -20.46 -11.88 37.10
N LEU A 457 -19.19 -11.50 36.89
CA LEU A 457 -18.82 -10.08 36.70
C LEU A 457 -19.41 -9.47 35.42
N SER A 458 -19.46 -10.23 34.34
CA SER A 458 -20.07 -9.77 33.10
C SER A 458 -21.61 -9.62 33.24
N ALA A 459 -22.25 -10.52 33.97
CA ALA A 459 -23.70 -10.51 34.20
C ALA A 459 -24.20 -9.35 35.11
N GLN A 460 -23.35 -8.86 35.99
CA GLN A 460 -23.68 -7.74 36.90
C GLN A 460 -23.78 -6.38 36.18
N LYS A 461 -23.43 -6.29 34.90
CA LYS A 461 -23.55 -5.04 34.16
C LYS A 461 -25.00 -4.75 33.80
N PRO A 462 -25.50 -3.53 34.06
CA PRO A 462 -26.83 -3.13 33.66
C PRO A 462 -27.01 -3.17 32.15
N GLY A 463 -28.14 -3.74 31.71
CA GLY A 463 -28.62 -3.60 30.33
C GLY A 463 -28.45 -4.79 29.38
N ILE A 464 -28.09 -6.00 29.87
CA ILE A 464 -28.10 -7.21 29.05
C ILE A 464 -28.60 -8.39 29.90
N PRO A 465 -29.91 -8.60 30.01
CA PRO A 465 -30.45 -9.82 30.60
C PRO A 465 -30.20 -10.97 29.62
N ARG A 466 -29.18 -11.77 29.87
CA ARG A 466 -28.90 -13.01 29.14
C ARG A 466 -29.23 -14.18 30.06
N SER A 467 -29.96 -15.16 29.54
CA SER A 467 -30.00 -16.46 30.19
C SER A 467 -28.65 -17.15 30.06
N MET A 468 -28.21 -17.78 31.13
CA MET A 468 -26.94 -18.55 31.12
C MET A 468 -27.26 -20.00 31.41
N VAL A 469 -26.68 -20.88 30.62
CA VAL A 469 -26.77 -22.33 30.86
C VAL A 469 -25.37 -22.84 31.20
N PHE A 470 -25.24 -23.50 32.34
CA PHE A 470 -23.99 -24.07 32.81
C PHE A 470 -24.05 -25.58 32.74
N ASP A 471 -23.15 -26.20 32.02
CA ASP A 471 -23.00 -27.64 31.92
C ASP A 471 -21.72 -28.08 32.65
N GLU A 472 -21.83 -29.16 33.44
CA GLU A 472 -20.72 -29.76 34.22
C GLU A 472 -19.97 -28.79 35.16
N ILE A 473 -20.62 -27.73 35.63
CA ILE A 473 -19.99 -26.74 36.50
C ILE A 473 -19.54 -27.31 37.84
N ASP A 474 -20.13 -28.44 38.24
CA ASP A 474 -19.86 -29.18 39.49
C ASP A 474 -18.73 -30.22 39.32
N THR A 475 -18.22 -30.47 38.12
CA THR A 475 -17.09 -31.37 37.92
C THR A 475 -15.84 -30.82 38.60
N GLY A 476 -15.38 -31.54 39.63
CA GLY A 476 -14.22 -31.17 40.47
C GLY A 476 -14.56 -30.34 41.73
N ILE A 477 -15.85 -30.13 42.06
CA ILE A 477 -16.27 -29.53 43.35
C ILE A 477 -16.53 -30.60 44.42
N SER A 478 -16.70 -31.86 43.99
CA SER A 478 -16.87 -32.99 44.91
C SER A 478 -15.53 -33.41 45.53
N GLY A 479 -15.31 -32.90 46.75
CA GLY A 479 -14.23 -33.27 47.64
C GLY A 479 -14.60 -32.90 49.07
#